data_557074889eb715d33095c10765ea244e
#
_entry.id   557074889eb715d33095c10765ea244e
#
_cell.length_a   1.000
_cell.length_b   1.000
_cell.length_c   1.000
_cell.angle_alpha   90.00
_cell.angle_beta   90.00
_cell.angle_gamma   90.00
#
_symmetry.space_group_name_H-M   'P 1'
#
loop_
_entity.id
_entity.type
_entity.pdbx_description
1 polymer ?
#
loop_
_entity_poly.entity_id
_entity_poly.type
_entity_poly.pdbx_seq_one_letter_code
_entity_poly.pdbx_strand_id
1 'polypeptide(L)'
;MTATTNPNKALWEKGDFTEIAATMRESGEALVGKLGITEGMRVLDLGCGDGTTAVPEAQLGAEVLGVDIAANLVAAGNARAEELGLTNLRFEEGDATDLSLLDDESFDLVISIFGAMFAPNPFGVAKEMVRVTKPGCRIVMGNWIPNDPTLVAQILKISAAYSPPPPEGFISPVTWGVEENVVERFTAAGVAADRISFERDTYSFNSPGSPAELVADFRAYYGPTMNAFEAAAANGKEDDLQAELEKLFDEQNTTDDGTSIPATFLRVTVKK
;
A
#
# COMPACT_ATOMS: atom_id res chain seq x y z
N MET A 1 2.10 9.62 -28.98
CA MET A 1 3.07 9.48 -27.90
C MET A 1 2.79 8.15 -27.27
N THR A 2 3.73 7.21 -27.27
CA THR A 2 3.56 5.93 -26.57
C THR A 2 3.51 6.23 -25.08
N ALA A 3 2.39 5.94 -24.43
CA ALA A 3 2.28 6.02 -22.98
C ALA A 3 3.43 5.20 -22.39
N THR A 4 4.27 5.84 -21.58
CA THR A 4 5.35 5.15 -20.87
C THR A 4 4.65 4.25 -19.86
N THR A 5 4.64 2.95 -20.11
CA THR A 5 3.98 1.99 -19.22
C THR A 5 4.67 2.08 -17.87
N ASN A 6 3.91 2.36 -16.81
CA ASN A 6 4.42 2.40 -15.44
C ASN A 6 5.00 1.00 -15.10
N PRO A 7 6.30 0.90 -14.77
CA PRO A 7 6.95 -0.40 -14.54
C PRO A 7 6.35 -1.16 -13.34
N ASN A 8 5.65 -0.47 -12.45
CA ASN A 8 5.01 -1.08 -11.29
C ASN A 8 3.77 -1.92 -11.66
N LYS A 9 3.12 -1.65 -12.81
CA LYS A 9 1.96 -2.46 -13.24
C LYS A 9 2.33 -3.94 -13.30
N ALA A 10 3.39 -4.28 -14.04
CA ALA A 10 3.85 -5.66 -14.17
C ALA A 10 4.31 -6.28 -12.84
N LEU A 11 4.83 -5.46 -11.91
CA LEU A 11 5.23 -5.91 -10.58
C LEU A 11 4.01 -6.34 -9.75
N TRP A 12 2.94 -5.52 -9.76
CA TRP A 12 1.74 -5.78 -8.96
C TRP A 12 0.77 -6.75 -9.62
N GLU A 13 0.86 -6.96 -10.92
CA GLU A 13 0.16 -8.04 -11.64
C GLU A 13 0.89 -9.38 -11.54
N LYS A 14 2.12 -9.40 -10.97
CA LYS A 14 2.88 -10.61 -10.74
C LYS A 14 2.40 -11.31 -9.46
N GLY A 15 2.10 -12.58 -9.55
CA GLY A 15 1.53 -13.34 -8.45
C GLY A 15 0.05 -12.97 -8.18
N ASP A 16 -0.38 -13.26 -6.98
CA ASP A 16 -1.73 -12.95 -6.49
C ASP A 16 -1.65 -12.24 -5.13
N PHE A 17 -1.53 -10.91 -5.18
CA PHE A 17 -1.43 -10.10 -3.95
C PHE A 17 -2.67 -10.23 -3.05
N THR A 18 -3.81 -10.73 -3.54
CA THR A 18 -5.02 -10.92 -2.71
C THR A 18 -4.78 -11.88 -1.55
N GLU A 19 -3.88 -12.87 -1.71
CA GLU A 19 -3.48 -13.80 -0.66
C GLU A 19 -2.72 -13.09 0.48
N ILE A 20 -1.84 -12.14 0.13
CA ILE A 20 -1.15 -11.32 1.12
C ILE A 20 -2.11 -10.30 1.74
N ALA A 21 -2.96 -9.66 0.93
CA ALA A 21 -3.96 -8.71 1.41
C ALA A 21 -4.91 -9.33 2.43
N ALA A 22 -5.26 -10.62 2.27
CA ALA A 22 -6.10 -11.36 3.21
C ALA A 22 -5.54 -11.34 4.64
N THR A 23 -4.22 -11.39 4.80
CA THR A 23 -3.55 -11.36 6.12
C THR A 23 -3.61 -9.99 6.81
N MET A 24 -3.97 -8.94 6.07
CA MET A 24 -3.96 -7.54 6.53
C MET A 24 -5.37 -6.96 6.77
N ARG A 25 -6.43 -7.69 6.48
CA ARG A 25 -7.82 -7.17 6.46
C ARG A 25 -8.28 -6.62 7.80
N GLU A 26 -7.99 -7.32 8.90
CA GLU A 26 -8.35 -6.87 10.26
C GLU A 26 -7.70 -5.53 10.60
N SER A 27 -6.44 -5.35 10.21
CA SER A 27 -5.71 -4.10 10.40
C SER A 27 -6.29 -2.98 9.54
N GLY A 28 -6.74 -3.28 8.30
CA GLY A 28 -7.42 -2.35 7.42
C GLY A 28 -8.72 -1.85 8.01
N GLU A 29 -9.57 -2.76 8.49
CA GLU A 29 -10.82 -2.43 9.16
C GLU A 29 -10.59 -1.59 10.43
N ALA A 30 -9.63 -1.98 11.28
CA ALA A 30 -9.27 -1.24 12.48
C ALA A 30 -8.74 0.17 12.18
N LEU A 31 -7.97 0.35 11.10
CA LEU A 31 -7.52 1.66 10.67
C LEU A 31 -8.68 2.52 10.17
N VAL A 32 -9.53 1.99 9.29
CA VAL A 32 -10.69 2.69 8.72
C VAL A 32 -11.64 3.17 9.82
N GLY A 33 -11.85 2.35 10.86
CA GLY A 33 -12.64 2.71 12.03
C GLY A 33 -12.14 3.97 12.79
N LYS A 34 -10.85 4.33 12.65
CA LYS A 34 -10.24 5.52 13.26
C LYS A 34 -10.35 6.78 12.37
N LEU A 35 -10.73 6.63 11.09
CA LEU A 35 -10.69 7.72 10.12
C LEU A 35 -11.92 8.64 10.18
N GLY A 36 -12.95 8.32 10.96
CA GLY A 36 -14.15 9.16 11.09
C GLY A 36 -14.90 9.29 9.76
N ILE A 37 -14.97 8.21 8.99
CA ILE A 37 -15.77 8.10 7.78
C ILE A 37 -17.24 8.04 8.20
N THR A 38 -18.09 8.73 7.44
CA THR A 38 -19.53 8.78 7.66
C THR A 38 -20.29 8.50 6.36
N GLU A 39 -21.56 8.11 6.50
CA GLU A 39 -22.45 7.87 5.37
C GLU A 39 -22.48 9.07 4.41
N GLY A 40 -22.41 8.78 3.11
CA GLY A 40 -22.42 9.75 2.03
C GLY A 40 -21.14 10.51 1.76
N MET A 41 -20.06 10.30 2.56
CA MET A 41 -18.73 10.81 2.20
C MET A 41 -18.26 10.19 0.88
N ARG A 42 -17.68 11.01 0.00
CA ARG A 42 -17.01 10.53 -1.21
C ARG A 42 -15.54 10.24 -0.89
N VAL A 43 -15.15 9.00 -0.99
CA VAL A 43 -13.78 8.53 -0.67
C VAL A 43 -13.09 8.01 -1.93
N LEU A 44 -11.85 8.43 -2.14
CA LEU A 44 -10.93 7.84 -3.10
C LEU A 44 -9.91 7.00 -2.34
N ASP A 45 -9.89 5.69 -2.58
CA ASP A 45 -8.84 4.79 -2.08
C ASP A 45 -7.84 4.50 -3.22
N LEU A 46 -6.63 5.05 -3.10
CA LEU A 46 -5.64 5.09 -4.17
C LEU A 46 -4.52 4.08 -3.93
N GLY A 47 -4.32 3.17 -4.89
CA GLY A 47 -3.52 1.96 -4.71
C GLY A 47 -4.24 0.98 -3.78
N CYS A 48 -5.55 0.81 -4.03
CA CYS A 48 -6.48 0.14 -3.14
C CYS A 48 -6.35 -1.40 -3.10
N GLY A 49 -5.59 -1.98 -4.04
CA GLY A 49 -5.53 -3.43 -4.20
C GLY A 49 -6.93 -4.02 -4.45
N ASP A 50 -7.24 -5.11 -3.75
CA ASP A 50 -8.55 -5.76 -3.75
C ASP A 50 -9.50 -5.23 -2.64
N GLY A 51 -9.19 -4.06 -2.05
CA GLY A 51 -10.07 -3.35 -1.14
C GLY A 51 -9.91 -3.68 0.34
N THR A 52 -8.69 -3.85 0.84
CA THR A 52 -8.42 -4.01 2.28
C THR A 52 -8.96 -2.84 3.12
N THR A 53 -8.90 -1.62 2.58
CA THR A 53 -9.45 -0.40 3.17
C THR A 53 -10.76 0.03 2.52
N ALA A 54 -10.89 -0.07 1.18
CA ALA A 54 -12.07 0.37 0.45
C ALA A 54 -13.38 -0.37 0.84
N VAL A 55 -13.29 -1.67 1.16
CA VAL A 55 -14.46 -2.44 1.61
C VAL A 55 -15.01 -1.93 2.94
N PRO A 56 -14.22 -1.84 4.04
CA PRO A 56 -14.75 -1.29 5.30
C PRO A 56 -15.16 0.18 5.20
N GLU A 57 -14.56 1.00 4.32
CA GLU A 57 -15.03 2.37 4.05
C GLU A 57 -16.46 2.38 3.49
N ALA A 58 -16.73 1.53 2.50
CA ALA A 58 -18.07 1.39 1.92
C ALA A 58 -19.08 0.80 2.92
N GLN A 59 -18.66 -0.12 3.77
CA GLN A 59 -19.50 -0.68 4.84
C GLN A 59 -19.92 0.39 5.89
N LEU A 60 -19.11 1.45 6.06
CA LEU A 60 -19.49 2.63 6.88
C LEU A 60 -20.42 3.60 6.14
N GLY A 61 -20.83 3.28 4.90
CA GLY A 61 -21.78 4.06 4.12
C GLY A 61 -21.15 5.14 3.23
N ALA A 62 -19.83 5.17 3.07
CA ALA A 62 -19.19 6.07 2.11
C ALA A 62 -19.42 5.62 0.67
N GLU A 63 -19.43 6.59 -0.26
CA GLU A 63 -19.38 6.36 -1.70
C GLU A 63 -17.89 6.22 -2.09
N VAL A 64 -17.43 5.00 -2.34
CA VAL A 64 -16.00 4.69 -2.48
C VAL A 64 -15.64 4.39 -3.92
N LEU A 65 -14.61 5.06 -4.42
CA LEU A 65 -13.87 4.71 -5.62
C LEU A 65 -12.50 4.17 -5.23
N GLY A 66 -12.25 2.88 -5.47
CA GLY A 66 -10.92 2.28 -5.40
C GLY A 66 -10.22 2.43 -6.75
N VAL A 67 -8.98 2.91 -6.74
CA VAL A 67 -8.14 3.00 -7.94
C VAL A 67 -6.85 2.26 -7.71
N ASP A 68 -6.53 1.31 -8.60
CA ASP A 68 -5.26 0.57 -8.58
C ASP A 68 -4.70 0.40 -9.99
N ILE A 69 -3.38 0.26 -10.11
CA ILE A 69 -2.72 0.08 -11.38
C ILE A 69 -2.81 -1.36 -11.90
N ALA A 70 -3.03 -2.33 -11.00
CA ALA A 70 -3.07 -3.75 -11.30
C ALA A 70 -4.50 -4.21 -11.66
N ALA A 71 -4.71 -4.57 -12.92
CA ALA A 71 -6.03 -4.98 -13.43
C ALA A 71 -6.60 -6.21 -12.71
N ASN A 72 -5.76 -7.17 -12.31
CA ASN A 72 -6.17 -8.35 -11.55
C ASN A 72 -6.69 -7.98 -10.16
N LEU A 73 -6.09 -7.00 -9.48
CA LEU A 73 -6.54 -6.53 -8.16
C LEU A 73 -7.84 -5.75 -8.26
N VAL A 74 -8.00 -4.90 -9.29
CA VAL A 74 -9.26 -4.22 -9.60
C VAL A 74 -10.39 -5.22 -9.85
N ALA A 75 -10.13 -6.27 -10.62
CA ALA A 75 -11.11 -7.34 -10.88
C ALA A 75 -11.49 -8.07 -9.58
N ALA A 76 -10.51 -8.41 -8.74
CA ALA A 76 -10.75 -9.05 -7.43
C ALA A 76 -11.55 -8.13 -6.49
N GLY A 77 -11.23 -6.83 -6.44
CA GLY A 77 -11.96 -5.84 -5.64
C GLY A 77 -13.43 -5.71 -6.07
N ASN A 78 -13.71 -5.64 -7.38
CA ASN A 78 -15.08 -5.59 -7.89
C ASN A 78 -15.84 -6.90 -7.57
N ALA A 79 -15.20 -8.06 -7.69
CA ALA A 79 -15.83 -9.33 -7.32
C ALA A 79 -16.19 -9.37 -5.82
N ARG A 80 -15.29 -8.87 -4.94
CA ARG A 80 -15.58 -8.75 -3.50
C ARG A 80 -16.72 -7.77 -3.21
N ALA A 81 -16.77 -6.63 -3.88
CA ALA A 81 -17.86 -5.66 -3.72
C ALA A 81 -19.22 -6.29 -4.12
N GLU A 82 -19.26 -7.05 -5.21
CA GLU A 82 -20.44 -7.79 -5.66
C GLU A 82 -20.85 -8.88 -4.65
N GLU A 83 -19.90 -9.69 -4.18
CA GLU A 83 -20.14 -10.77 -3.19
C GLU A 83 -20.72 -10.20 -1.89
N LEU A 84 -20.24 -9.05 -1.44
CA LEU A 84 -20.70 -8.37 -0.23
C LEU A 84 -21.94 -7.49 -0.44
N GLY A 85 -22.43 -7.37 -1.68
CA GLY A 85 -23.60 -6.56 -2.03
C GLY A 85 -23.39 -5.05 -1.87
N LEU A 86 -22.14 -4.57 -1.95
CA LEU A 86 -21.78 -3.16 -1.80
C LEU A 86 -21.99 -2.40 -3.10
N THR A 87 -23.13 -1.72 -3.25
CA THR A 87 -23.46 -0.92 -4.45
C THR A 87 -22.83 0.48 -4.45
N ASN A 88 -22.27 0.89 -3.31
CA ASN A 88 -21.56 2.16 -3.08
C ASN A 88 -20.04 2.02 -3.19
N LEU A 89 -19.53 0.90 -3.71
CA LEU A 89 -18.11 0.62 -3.93
C LEU A 89 -17.89 0.15 -5.37
N ARG A 90 -16.90 0.75 -6.04
CA ARG A 90 -16.39 0.27 -7.32
C ARG A 90 -14.89 0.44 -7.41
N PHE A 91 -14.27 -0.41 -8.21
CA PHE A 91 -12.84 -0.37 -8.47
C PHE A 91 -12.57 -0.09 -9.94
N GLU A 92 -11.59 0.78 -10.21
CA GLU A 92 -11.17 1.19 -11.55
C GLU A 92 -9.65 1.09 -11.70
N GLU A 93 -9.17 0.70 -12.89
CA GLU A 93 -7.74 0.72 -13.21
C GLU A 93 -7.27 2.16 -13.41
N GLY A 94 -6.17 2.55 -12.74
CA GLY A 94 -5.61 3.89 -12.89
C GLY A 94 -4.22 4.02 -12.27
N ASP A 95 -3.50 5.08 -12.67
CA ASP A 95 -2.16 5.40 -12.18
C ASP A 95 -2.24 6.54 -11.16
N ALA A 96 -1.68 6.34 -9.97
CA ALA A 96 -1.65 7.35 -8.91
C ALA A 96 -0.92 8.65 -9.31
N THR A 97 -0.11 8.61 -10.35
CA THR A 97 0.58 9.80 -10.89
C THR A 97 -0.23 10.59 -11.91
N ASP A 98 -1.34 10.03 -12.38
CA ASP A 98 -2.24 10.64 -13.37
C ASP A 98 -3.71 10.28 -13.08
N LEU A 99 -4.38 11.12 -12.32
CA LEU A 99 -5.80 11.02 -12.02
C LEU A 99 -6.64 11.99 -12.90
N SER A 100 -6.17 12.33 -14.10
CA SER A 100 -6.78 13.31 -14.99
C SER A 100 -8.22 12.99 -15.40
N LEU A 101 -8.66 11.75 -15.25
CA LEU A 101 -10.04 11.32 -15.45
C LEU A 101 -10.96 11.67 -14.27
N LEU A 102 -10.41 12.06 -13.12
CA LEU A 102 -11.15 12.46 -11.95
C LEU A 102 -11.21 13.99 -11.86
N ASP A 103 -12.40 14.50 -11.53
CA ASP A 103 -12.61 15.94 -11.38
C ASP A 103 -11.83 16.53 -10.20
N ASP A 104 -11.41 17.79 -10.33
CA ASP A 104 -10.83 18.55 -9.25
C ASP A 104 -11.82 18.63 -8.07
N GLU A 105 -11.29 18.63 -6.84
CA GLU A 105 -12.06 18.90 -5.62
C GLU A 105 -13.34 18.03 -5.50
N SER A 106 -13.22 16.75 -5.83
CA SER A 106 -14.36 15.82 -5.91
C SER A 106 -14.51 14.87 -4.72
N PHE A 107 -13.46 14.71 -3.87
CA PHE A 107 -13.46 13.77 -2.74
C PHE A 107 -13.36 14.44 -1.38
N ASP A 108 -14.10 13.92 -0.40
CA ASP A 108 -14.10 14.35 0.99
C ASP A 108 -12.91 13.74 1.77
N LEU A 109 -12.44 12.56 1.31
CA LEU A 109 -11.26 11.89 1.83
C LEU A 109 -10.54 11.22 0.65
N VAL A 110 -9.23 11.42 0.57
CA VAL A 110 -8.35 10.60 -0.26
C VAL A 110 -7.47 9.78 0.66
N ILE A 111 -7.49 8.46 0.48
CA ILE A 111 -6.70 7.53 1.29
C ILE A 111 -5.75 6.76 0.39
N SER A 112 -4.58 6.41 0.90
CA SER A 112 -3.67 5.46 0.27
C SER A 112 -2.85 4.75 1.34
N ILE A 113 -3.17 3.50 1.61
CA ILE A 113 -2.45 2.69 2.59
C ILE A 113 -1.53 1.71 1.84
N PHE A 114 -0.23 2.02 1.87
CA PHE A 114 0.86 1.28 1.23
C PHE A 114 0.82 1.17 -0.31
N GLY A 115 -0.17 1.77 -0.98
CA GLY A 115 -0.33 1.65 -2.44
C GLY A 115 0.42 2.74 -3.22
N ALA A 116 -0.01 4.00 -3.13
CA ALA A 116 0.53 5.11 -3.93
C ALA A 116 2.01 5.41 -3.66
N MET A 117 2.57 4.95 -2.54
CA MET A 117 3.99 5.08 -2.24
C MET A 117 4.89 4.39 -3.28
N PHE A 118 4.38 3.40 -4.01
CA PHE A 118 5.13 2.67 -5.04
C PHE A 118 5.15 3.39 -6.40
N ALA A 119 4.35 4.43 -6.59
CA ALA A 119 4.34 5.17 -7.84
C ALA A 119 5.68 5.91 -8.07
N PRO A 120 6.24 5.88 -9.29
CA PRO A 120 7.62 6.33 -9.56
C PRO A 120 7.79 7.85 -9.50
N ASN A 121 6.68 8.62 -9.52
CA ASN A 121 6.70 10.08 -9.46
C ASN A 121 5.99 10.57 -8.19
N PRO A 122 6.68 10.64 -7.03
CA PRO A 122 6.04 11.00 -5.76
C PRO A 122 5.50 12.43 -5.72
N PHE A 123 6.10 13.38 -6.45
CA PHE A 123 5.57 14.74 -6.56
C PHE A 123 4.28 14.79 -7.39
N GLY A 124 4.20 13.98 -8.46
CA GLY A 124 2.97 13.80 -9.23
C GLY A 124 1.85 13.23 -8.39
N VAL A 125 2.13 12.19 -7.58
CA VAL A 125 1.18 11.61 -6.63
C VAL A 125 0.64 12.65 -5.66
N ALA A 126 1.52 13.39 -4.97
CA ALA A 126 1.10 14.42 -4.01
C ALA A 126 0.23 15.50 -4.68
N LYS A 127 0.62 15.94 -5.89
CA LYS A 127 -0.12 16.94 -6.67
C LYS A 127 -1.53 16.45 -7.03
N GLU A 128 -1.66 15.22 -7.54
CA GLU A 128 -2.95 14.65 -7.92
C GLU A 128 -3.85 14.42 -6.70
N MET A 129 -3.30 13.86 -5.61
CA MET A 129 -4.06 13.70 -4.36
C MET A 129 -4.61 15.04 -3.85
N VAL A 130 -3.79 16.10 -3.87
CA VAL A 130 -4.24 17.45 -3.47
C VAL A 130 -5.28 17.98 -4.45
N ARG A 131 -5.11 17.81 -5.75
CA ARG A 131 -6.03 18.29 -6.78
C ARG A 131 -7.44 17.74 -6.59
N VAL A 132 -7.57 16.41 -6.43
CA VAL A 132 -8.87 15.75 -6.33
C VAL A 132 -9.54 15.89 -4.97
N THR A 133 -8.79 16.23 -3.92
CA THR A 133 -9.35 16.46 -2.57
C THR A 133 -10.07 17.80 -2.51
N LYS A 134 -11.27 17.87 -1.93
CA LYS A 134 -12.01 19.12 -1.71
C LYS A 134 -11.31 20.06 -0.72
N PRO A 135 -11.47 21.39 -0.85
CA PRO A 135 -11.00 22.35 0.17
C PRO A 135 -11.59 22.04 1.56
N GLY A 136 -10.76 22.13 2.60
CA GLY A 136 -11.14 21.80 3.98
C GLY A 136 -11.24 20.32 4.29
N CYS A 137 -11.02 19.45 3.30
CA CYS A 137 -10.99 18.00 3.44
C CYS A 137 -9.55 17.49 3.61
N ARG A 138 -9.34 16.17 3.64
CA ARG A 138 -8.04 15.61 4.01
C ARG A 138 -7.61 14.44 3.14
N ILE A 139 -6.30 14.23 3.15
CA ILE A 139 -5.63 13.04 2.61
C ILE A 139 -5.05 12.26 3.78
N VAL A 140 -5.14 10.93 3.73
CA VAL A 140 -4.48 10.03 4.69
C VAL A 140 -3.62 9.05 3.93
N MET A 141 -2.35 8.91 4.33
CA MET A 141 -1.45 7.91 3.76
C MET A 141 -0.87 7.03 4.86
N GLY A 142 -0.67 5.76 4.55
CA GLY A 142 0.16 4.82 5.32
C GLY A 142 1.40 4.47 4.51
N ASN A 143 2.59 4.64 5.09
CA ASN A 143 3.84 4.45 4.39
C ASN A 143 4.84 3.70 5.26
N TRP A 144 5.52 2.68 4.70
CA TRP A 144 6.54 1.94 5.42
C TRP A 144 7.73 2.82 5.76
N ILE A 145 8.20 2.76 7.01
CA ILE A 145 9.29 3.58 7.52
C ILE A 145 10.63 2.90 7.17
N PRO A 146 11.58 3.58 6.51
CA PRO A 146 12.87 2.98 6.19
C PRO A 146 13.65 2.62 7.46
N ASN A 147 14.30 1.47 7.44
CA ASN A 147 15.11 0.92 8.56
C ASN A 147 14.33 0.68 9.87
N ASP A 148 13.01 0.69 9.84
CA ASP A 148 12.21 0.27 10.99
C ASP A 148 12.54 -1.19 11.35
N PRO A 149 12.62 -1.57 12.65
CA PRO A 149 12.96 -2.93 13.05
C PRO A 149 11.85 -3.96 12.78
N THR A 150 10.64 -3.53 12.41
CA THR A 150 9.49 -4.41 12.19
C THR A 150 9.42 -4.97 10.78
N LEU A 151 8.53 -5.94 10.56
CA LEU A 151 8.47 -6.87 9.45
C LEU A 151 8.82 -6.28 8.07
N VAL A 152 8.01 -5.34 7.57
CA VAL A 152 8.08 -4.95 6.14
C VAL A 152 9.39 -4.25 5.79
N ALA A 153 9.88 -3.35 6.67
CA ALA A 153 11.17 -2.71 6.44
C ALA A 153 12.33 -3.71 6.45
N GLN A 154 12.23 -4.77 7.27
CA GLN A 154 13.24 -5.83 7.31
C GLN A 154 13.15 -6.76 6.10
N ILE A 155 11.94 -7.11 5.62
CA ILE A 155 11.76 -7.84 4.35
C ILE A 155 12.43 -7.07 3.21
N LEU A 156 12.16 -5.77 3.10
CA LEU A 156 12.73 -4.92 2.04
C LEU A 156 14.26 -4.86 2.13
N LYS A 157 14.81 -4.76 3.33
CA LYS A 157 16.26 -4.74 3.56
C LYS A 157 16.92 -6.07 3.18
N ILE A 158 16.37 -7.20 3.62
CA ILE A 158 16.86 -8.55 3.29
C ILE A 158 16.77 -8.74 1.77
N SER A 159 15.61 -8.52 1.17
CA SER A 159 15.39 -8.68 -0.27
C SER A 159 16.35 -7.84 -1.13
N ALA A 160 16.65 -6.61 -0.69
CA ALA A 160 17.59 -5.74 -1.40
C ALA A 160 19.02 -6.29 -1.41
N ALA A 161 19.44 -7.06 -0.40
CA ALA A 161 20.77 -7.68 -0.37
C ALA A 161 20.95 -8.78 -1.41
N TYR A 162 19.86 -9.37 -1.89
CA TYR A 162 19.85 -10.42 -2.92
C TYR A 162 19.51 -9.90 -4.33
N SER A 163 19.02 -8.67 -4.40
CA SER A 163 18.59 -8.04 -5.67
C SER A 163 19.72 -7.23 -6.31
N PRO A 164 19.71 -7.05 -7.64
CA PRO A 164 20.63 -6.11 -8.27
C PRO A 164 20.38 -4.69 -7.77
N PRO A 165 21.40 -3.79 -7.82
CA PRO A 165 21.22 -2.41 -7.44
C PRO A 165 20.13 -1.74 -8.30
N PRO A 166 19.33 -0.83 -7.73
CA PRO A 166 18.30 -0.15 -8.48
C PRO A 166 18.90 0.71 -9.61
N PRO A 167 18.14 0.95 -10.69
CA PRO A 167 18.61 1.78 -11.80
C PRO A 167 18.83 3.23 -11.34
N GLU A 168 19.66 3.97 -12.11
CA GLU A 168 19.89 5.39 -11.87
C GLU A 168 18.57 6.17 -11.90
N GLY A 169 18.39 7.08 -10.93
CA GLY A 169 17.16 7.87 -10.79
C GLY A 169 16.00 7.16 -10.10
N PHE A 170 16.17 5.91 -9.64
CA PHE A 170 15.14 5.21 -8.89
C PHE A 170 14.86 5.90 -7.55
N ILE A 171 13.59 6.24 -7.31
CA ILE A 171 13.12 6.77 -6.03
C ILE A 171 12.50 5.61 -5.24
N SER A 172 13.13 5.25 -4.13
CA SER A 172 12.63 4.15 -3.30
C SER A 172 11.28 4.49 -2.69
N PRO A 173 10.29 3.58 -2.77
CA PRO A 173 8.97 3.75 -2.14
C PRO A 173 9.03 4.13 -0.66
N VAL A 174 9.97 3.58 0.11
CA VAL A 174 10.10 3.85 1.55
C VAL A 174 10.51 5.28 1.87
N THR A 175 10.89 6.08 0.87
CA THR A 175 11.11 7.53 1.07
C THR A 175 9.83 8.30 1.44
N TRP A 176 8.64 7.69 1.26
CA TRP A 176 7.38 8.20 1.79
C TRP A 176 7.23 8.00 3.31
N GLY A 177 8.01 7.10 3.91
CA GLY A 177 8.08 6.91 5.35
C GLY A 177 9.03 7.88 6.07
N VAL A 178 9.53 8.92 5.38
CA VAL A 178 10.40 9.97 5.91
C VAL A 178 9.62 11.29 5.92
N GLU A 179 9.42 11.87 7.10
CA GLU A 179 8.56 13.04 7.31
C GLU A 179 8.99 14.24 6.44
N GLU A 180 10.29 14.51 6.35
CA GLU A 180 10.82 15.64 5.56
C GLU A 180 10.48 15.49 4.08
N ASN A 181 10.55 14.27 3.53
CA ASN A 181 10.20 14.01 2.14
C ASN A 181 8.69 14.20 1.89
N VAL A 182 7.86 13.80 2.86
CA VAL A 182 6.40 14.02 2.77
C VAL A 182 6.08 15.51 2.77
N VAL A 183 6.69 16.27 3.70
CA VAL A 183 6.54 17.73 3.76
C VAL A 183 6.96 18.38 2.44
N GLU A 184 8.11 18.00 1.88
CA GLU A 184 8.60 18.54 0.60
C GLU A 184 7.58 18.29 -0.54
N ARG A 185 7.06 17.07 -0.66
CA ARG A 185 6.13 16.68 -1.73
C ARG A 185 4.80 17.42 -1.65
N PHE A 186 4.20 17.47 -0.45
CA PHE A 186 2.92 18.16 -0.29
C PHE A 186 3.05 19.69 -0.29
N THR A 187 4.16 20.24 0.18
CA THR A 187 4.40 21.70 0.05
C THR A 187 4.62 22.10 -1.41
N ALA A 188 5.30 21.28 -2.21
CA ALA A 188 5.38 21.47 -3.66
C ALA A 188 4.01 21.38 -4.35
N ALA A 189 3.06 20.64 -3.78
CA ALA A 189 1.67 20.55 -4.24
C ALA A 189 0.77 21.70 -3.70
N GLY A 190 1.32 22.65 -2.94
CA GLY A 190 0.60 23.85 -2.46
C GLY A 190 0.00 23.74 -1.06
N VAL A 191 0.29 22.68 -0.30
CA VAL A 191 -0.19 22.53 1.08
C VAL A 191 0.83 23.15 2.05
N ALA A 192 0.36 23.93 3.03
CA ALA A 192 1.24 24.48 4.06
C ALA A 192 1.75 23.36 5.00
N ALA A 193 3.03 23.45 5.41
CA ALA A 193 3.66 22.40 6.22
C ALA A 193 2.97 22.14 7.58
N ASP A 194 2.38 23.17 8.18
CA ASP A 194 1.64 23.07 9.43
C ASP A 194 0.29 22.34 9.30
N ARG A 195 -0.13 22.04 8.08
CA ARG A 195 -1.32 21.22 7.77
C ARG A 195 -1.01 19.74 7.60
N ILE A 196 0.24 19.34 7.77
CA ILE A 196 0.70 17.95 7.64
C ILE A 196 1.04 17.44 9.04
N SER A 197 0.47 16.30 9.40
CA SER A 197 0.72 15.65 10.70
C SER A 197 1.08 14.20 10.52
N PHE A 198 1.84 13.68 11.47
CA PHE A 198 2.44 12.34 11.42
C PHE A 198 2.12 11.57 12.69
N GLU A 199 1.82 10.30 12.53
CA GLU A 199 1.70 9.34 13.62
C GLU A 199 2.36 8.03 13.21
N ARG A 200 3.01 7.34 14.17
CA ARG A 200 3.39 5.95 13.99
C ARG A 200 2.21 5.07 14.36
N ASP A 201 1.83 4.19 13.47
CA ASP A 201 0.75 3.23 13.69
C ASP A 201 1.23 1.83 13.29
N THR A 202 0.44 0.79 13.57
CA THR A 202 0.84 -0.60 13.37
C THR A 202 -0.19 -1.30 12.51
N TYR A 203 0.31 -2.09 11.56
CA TYR A 203 -0.45 -3.04 10.77
C TYR A 203 0.04 -4.45 11.09
N SER A 204 -0.83 -5.38 11.40
CA SER A 204 -0.46 -6.78 11.65
C SER A 204 -0.79 -7.64 10.45
N PHE A 205 0.09 -8.57 10.16
CA PHE A 205 -0.11 -9.65 9.20
C PHE A 205 -0.54 -10.88 9.97
N ASN A 206 -1.80 -11.29 9.82
CA ASN A 206 -2.40 -12.41 10.55
C ASN A 206 -2.65 -13.57 9.60
N SER A 207 -2.17 -14.77 9.94
CA SER A 207 -2.38 -15.99 9.18
C SER A 207 -2.67 -17.16 10.13
N PRO A 208 -3.57 -18.08 9.79
CA PRO A 208 -3.76 -19.30 10.57
C PRO A 208 -2.58 -20.27 10.43
N GLY A 209 -1.75 -20.11 9.39
CA GLY A 209 -0.56 -20.90 9.16
C GLY A 209 0.63 -20.47 10.01
N SER A 210 1.69 -21.27 10.00
CA SER A 210 2.97 -20.98 10.66
C SER A 210 3.69 -19.81 10.00
N PRO A 211 4.68 -19.18 10.67
CA PRO A 211 5.54 -18.17 10.06
C PRO A 211 6.21 -18.62 8.76
N ALA A 212 6.65 -19.88 8.68
CA ALA A 212 7.26 -20.44 7.47
C ALA A 212 6.26 -20.57 6.30
N GLU A 213 5.00 -20.92 6.59
CA GLU A 213 3.94 -20.94 5.57
C GLU A 213 3.65 -19.51 5.07
N LEU A 214 3.62 -18.51 5.95
CA LEU A 214 3.46 -17.12 5.54
C LEU A 214 4.65 -16.63 4.69
N VAL A 215 5.89 -17.05 4.97
CA VAL A 215 7.05 -16.78 4.07
C VAL A 215 6.83 -17.41 2.69
N ALA A 216 6.29 -18.64 2.65
CA ALA A 216 5.98 -19.31 1.38
C ALA A 216 4.92 -18.52 0.58
N ASP A 217 3.90 -17.94 1.25
CA ASP A 217 2.91 -17.09 0.61
C ASP A 217 3.55 -15.80 0.05
N PHE A 218 4.40 -15.12 0.82
CA PHE A 218 5.16 -13.96 0.33
C PHE A 218 6.02 -14.29 -0.88
N ARG A 219 6.66 -15.47 -0.88
CA ARG A 219 7.46 -15.97 -2.00
C ARG A 219 6.60 -16.26 -3.24
N ALA A 220 5.38 -16.78 -3.04
CA ALA A 220 4.50 -17.20 -4.14
C ALA A 220 3.68 -16.03 -4.71
N TYR A 221 3.30 -15.05 -3.89
CA TYR A 221 2.25 -14.09 -4.23
C TYR A 221 2.66 -12.62 -4.13
N TYR A 222 3.73 -12.27 -3.38
CA TYR A 222 4.16 -10.89 -3.22
C TYR A 222 5.23 -10.50 -4.25
N GLY A 223 4.86 -9.73 -5.26
CA GLY A 223 5.72 -9.38 -6.39
C GLY A 223 7.15 -8.96 -6.03
N PRO A 224 7.38 -8.05 -5.06
CA PRO A 224 8.73 -7.69 -4.61
C PRO A 224 9.55 -8.86 -4.09
N THR A 225 8.95 -9.75 -3.28
CA THR A 225 9.62 -10.94 -2.74
C THR A 225 9.88 -11.97 -3.85
N MET A 226 8.91 -12.19 -4.75
CA MET A 226 9.10 -13.05 -5.93
C MET A 226 10.34 -12.64 -6.74
N ASN A 227 10.50 -11.33 -7.00
CA ASN A 227 11.66 -10.81 -7.73
C ASN A 227 12.97 -11.02 -6.96
N ALA A 228 12.96 -10.88 -5.63
CA ALA A 228 14.13 -11.14 -4.80
C ALA A 228 14.55 -12.62 -4.85
N PHE A 229 13.59 -13.55 -4.80
CA PHE A 229 13.86 -14.98 -4.93
C PHE A 229 14.40 -15.35 -6.33
N GLU A 230 13.86 -14.78 -7.41
CA GLU A 230 14.39 -14.98 -8.76
C GLU A 230 15.84 -14.50 -8.87
N ALA A 231 16.15 -13.34 -8.31
CA ALA A 231 17.51 -12.81 -8.29
C ALA A 231 18.45 -13.66 -7.42
N ALA A 232 17.99 -14.14 -6.27
CA ALA A 232 18.75 -15.03 -5.40
C ALA A 232 19.01 -16.38 -6.07
N ALA A 233 18.01 -16.99 -6.72
CA ALA A 233 18.14 -18.24 -7.45
C ALA A 233 19.16 -18.14 -8.59
N ALA A 234 19.16 -17.04 -9.35
CA ALA A 234 20.15 -16.79 -10.40
C ALA A 234 21.61 -16.74 -9.88
N ASN A 235 21.80 -16.50 -8.58
CA ASN A 235 23.11 -16.45 -7.91
C ASN A 235 23.35 -17.65 -6.97
N GLY A 236 22.47 -18.67 -6.97
CA GLY A 236 22.59 -19.85 -6.11
C GLY A 236 22.43 -19.55 -4.61
N LYS A 237 21.66 -18.50 -4.26
CA LYS A 237 21.46 -18.02 -2.88
C LYS A 237 19.98 -18.08 -2.44
N GLU A 238 19.17 -18.87 -3.12
CA GLU A 238 17.76 -18.99 -2.84
C GLU A 238 17.49 -19.52 -1.41
N ASP A 239 18.25 -20.54 -1.01
CA ASP A 239 18.12 -21.14 0.33
C ASP A 239 18.57 -20.16 1.43
N ASP A 240 19.59 -19.33 1.16
CA ASP A 240 20.05 -18.31 2.10
C ASP A 240 18.93 -17.26 2.33
N LEU A 241 18.30 -16.76 1.25
CA LEU A 241 17.19 -15.81 1.35
C LEU A 241 16.00 -16.42 2.08
N GLN A 242 15.64 -17.67 1.77
CA GLN A 242 14.56 -18.39 2.45
C GLN A 242 14.82 -18.45 3.96
N ALA A 243 16.01 -18.90 4.37
CA ALA A 243 16.36 -19.04 5.77
C ALA A 243 16.37 -17.69 6.53
N GLU A 244 16.83 -16.60 5.89
CA GLU A 244 16.80 -15.27 6.50
C GLU A 244 15.38 -14.76 6.70
N LEU A 245 14.49 -14.97 5.74
CA LEU A 245 13.08 -14.57 5.85
C LEU A 245 12.34 -15.42 6.88
N GLU A 246 12.50 -16.75 6.88
CA GLU A 246 11.89 -17.62 7.89
C GLU A 246 12.31 -17.23 9.30
N LYS A 247 13.61 -16.97 9.51
CA LYS A 247 14.12 -16.48 10.79
C LYS A 247 13.49 -15.14 11.20
N LEU A 248 13.37 -14.19 10.29
CA LEU A 248 12.74 -12.89 10.55
C LEU A 248 11.29 -13.07 10.99
N PHE A 249 10.51 -13.88 10.26
CA PHE A 249 9.09 -14.08 10.56
C PHE A 249 8.89 -14.82 11.87
N ASP A 250 9.70 -15.83 12.16
CA ASP A 250 9.67 -16.58 13.43
C ASP A 250 10.00 -15.66 14.61
N GLU A 251 11.09 -14.87 14.53
CA GLU A 251 11.53 -13.95 15.59
C GLU A 251 10.52 -12.82 15.85
N GLN A 252 9.72 -12.42 14.86
CA GLN A 252 8.74 -11.33 14.99
C GLN A 252 7.31 -11.81 15.22
N ASN A 253 7.05 -13.10 15.16
CA ASN A 253 5.73 -13.64 15.47
C ASN A 253 5.39 -13.42 16.93
N THR A 254 4.20 -12.91 17.19
CA THR A 254 3.71 -12.54 18.54
C THR A 254 2.68 -13.51 19.11
N THR A 255 2.38 -14.61 18.40
CA THR A 255 1.41 -15.61 18.83
C THR A 255 1.98 -17.03 18.73
N ASP A 256 1.49 -17.92 19.61
CA ASP A 256 1.83 -19.34 19.58
C ASP A 256 0.86 -20.16 18.68
N ASP A 257 -0.26 -19.56 18.27
CA ASP A 257 -1.29 -20.19 17.41
C ASP A 257 -1.37 -19.40 16.09
N GLY A 258 -0.83 -19.99 15.04
CA GLY A 258 -0.67 -19.34 13.75
C GLY A 258 0.41 -18.27 13.69
N THR A 259 0.17 -17.22 12.92
CA THR A 259 1.12 -16.12 12.73
C THR A 259 0.42 -14.77 12.93
N SER A 260 1.03 -13.90 13.74
CA SER A 260 0.63 -12.50 13.88
C SER A 260 1.89 -11.65 14.01
N ILE A 261 2.23 -10.92 12.97
CA ILE A 261 3.48 -10.14 12.93
C ILE A 261 3.15 -8.66 12.69
N PRO A 262 3.51 -7.77 13.64
CA PRO A 262 3.28 -6.35 13.49
C PRO A 262 4.30 -5.70 12.56
N ALA A 263 3.86 -4.70 11.79
CA ALA A 263 4.69 -3.83 10.98
C ALA A 263 4.33 -2.37 11.26
N THR A 264 5.31 -1.59 11.69
CA THR A 264 5.14 -0.18 11.99
C THR A 264 5.18 0.63 10.70
N PHE A 265 4.29 1.61 10.59
CA PHE A 265 4.23 2.52 9.47
C PHE A 265 4.02 3.97 9.90
N LEU A 266 4.35 4.91 9.02
CA LEU A 266 4.07 6.32 9.18
C LEU A 266 2.68 6.60 8.62
N ARG A 267 1.73 6.96 9.50
CA ARG A 267 0.45 7.51 9.10
C ARG A 267 0.58 9.01 8.92
N VAL A 268 0.31 9.47 7.72
CA VAL A 268 0.36 10.88 7.33
C VAL A 268 -1.07 11.39 7.18
N THR A 269 -1.37 12.54 7.76
CA THR A 269 -2.63 13.25 7.53
C THR A 269 -2.33 14.64 7.00
N VAL A 270 -2.87 14.95 5.81
CA VAL A 270 -2.73 16.24 5.14
C VAL A 270 -4.10 16.91 5.08
N LYS A 271 -4.23 18.13 5.60
CA LYS A 271 -5.46 18.94 5.52
C LYS A 271 -5.33 19.94 4.37
N LYS A 272 -6.19 19.80 3.35
CA LYS A 272 -6.23 20.73 2.22
C LYS A 272 -6.92 22.06 2.56
#